data_035812f9ccbcff781f10bee6cdcf0295
#
_entry.id   035812f9ccbcff781f10bee6cdcf0295
#
_cell.length_a   1.000
_cell.length_b   1.000
_cell.length_c   1.000
_cell.angle_alpha   90.00
_cell.angle_beta   90.00
_cell.angle_gamma   90.00
#
_symmetry.space_group_name_H-M   'P 1'
#
loop_
_entity.id
_entity.type
_entity.pdbx_description
1 polymer ?
#
loop_
_entity_poly.entity_id
_entity_poly.type
_entity_poly.pdbx_seq_one_letter_code
_entity_poly.pdbx_strand_id
1 'polypeptide(L)'
;MFDIVGIGECVVDMTPAGESEKGNALFERHPGGAPSNMLACAAKQGLKTALISIVGDDSFGHYLVGVLKDVNIDVRAVHFSENLPTFVALVDYDDRGDRRFFKMQLESSLSGFSPNHLDKELISQAKLVHIAGSMLAWPDSLEAIRQAIDFVHEEGKLVSCDVNWREMLYDQEYAQTIAKPILYEMDILK
;
A
#
# COMPACT_ATOMS: atom_id res chain seq x y z
N MET A 1 -16.84 -4.66 -13.29
CA MET A 1 -17.18 -3.95 -12.04
C MET A 1 -16.47 -4.64 -10.90
N PHE A 2 -15.77 -3.89 -10.05
CA PHE A 2 -15.05 -4.35 -8.86
C PHE A 2 -15.84 -4.02 -7.61
N ASP A 3 -15.75 -4.88 -6.59
CA ASP A 3 -16.33 -4.58 -5.30
C ASP A 3 -15.45 -3.57 -4.54
N ILE A 4 -14.12 -3.75 -4.59
CA ILE A 4 -13.16 -2.85 -3.96
C ILE A 4 -11.97 -2.61 -4.89
N VAL A 5 -11.60 -1.36 -5.11
CA VAL A 5 -10.31 -0.95 -5.70
C VAL A 5 -9.47 -0.30 -4.60
N GLY A 6 -8.28 -0.83 -4.35
CA GLY A 6 -7.33 -0.26 -3.41
C GLY A 6 -6.35 0.69 -4.11
N ILE A 7 -6.00 1.79 -3.45
CA ILE A 7 -4.89 2.67 -3.83
C ILE A 7 -3.91 2.69 -2.66
N GLY A 8 -2.71 2.17 -2.85
CA GLY A 8 -1.75 2.15 -1.76
C GLY A 8 -0.58 1.20 -1.95
N GLU A 9 0.11 0.98 -0.87
CA GLU A 9 1.36 0.24 -0.84
C GLU A 9 1.17 -1.27 -1.03
N CYS A 10 2.13 -1.83 -1.78
CA CYS A 10 2.48 -3.23 -1.79
C CYS A 10 3.96 -3.33 -1.43
N VAL A 11 4.29 -4.01 -0.34
CA VAL A 11 5.62 -3.97 0.26
C VAL A 11 6.14 -5.38 0.56
N VAL A 12 7.45 -5.50 0.70
CA VAL A 12 8.06 -6.72 1.23
C VAL A 12 8.38 -6.52 2.70
N ASP A 13 7.77 -7.33 3.56
CA ASP A 13 8.14 -7.45 4.96
C ASP A 13 9.25 -8.52 5.10
N MET A 14 10.43 -8.11 5.59
CA MET A 14 11.53 -9.02 5.89
C MET A 14 11.52 -9.33 7.37
N THR A 15 11.23 -10.58 7.73
CA THR A 15 11.14 -11.04 9.12
C THR A 15 12.29 -11.99 9.48
N PRO A 16 12.78 -12.00 10.74
CA PRO A 16 13.79 -12.95 11.16
C PRO A 16 13.32 -14.40 10.98
N ALA A 17 14.19 -15.23 10.44
CA ALA A 17 13.91 -16.66 10.14
C ALA A 17 14.95 -17.62 10.78
N GLY A 18 15.60 -17.18 11.86
CA GLY A 18 16.62 -17.96 12.56
C GLY A 18 18.01 -17.75 11.96
N GLU A 19 18.85 -18.80 12.00
CA GLU A 19 20.23 -18.77 11.54
C GLU A 19 20.49 -19.87 10.50
N SER A 20 21.40 -19.58 9.58
CA SER A 20 21.91 -20.57 8.64
C SER A 20 22.86 -21.55 9.35
N GLU A 21 23.22 -22.65 8.68
CA GLU A 21 24.23 -23.60 9.17
C GLU A 21 25.59 -22.96 9.48
N LYS A 22 25.87 -21.77 8.93
CA LYS A 22 27.10 -21.00 9.17
C LYS A 22 26.96 -19.95 10.27
N GLY A 23 25.81 -19.91 10.98
CA GLY A 23 25.52 -18.93 12.04
C GLY A 23 25.19 -17.54 11.54
N ASN A 24 24.84 -17.37 10.25
CA ASN A 24 24.38 -16.08 9.73
C ASN A 24 22.87 -15.94 9.93
N ALA A 25 22.42 -14.75 10.36
CA ALA A 25 20.99 -14.45 10.47
C ALA A 25 20.28 -14.62 9.12
N LEU A 26 19.14 -15.28 9.14
CA LEU A 26 18.26 -15.47 7.99
C LEU A 26 17.04 -14.57 8.12
N PHE A 27 16.54 -14.11 6.96
CA PHE A 27 15.27 -13.38 6.86
C PHE A 27 14.38 -14.04 5.82
N GLU A 28 13.11 -14.16 6.15
CA GLU A 28 12.06 -14.52 5.19
C GLU A 28 11.39 -13.28 4.64
N ARG A 29 11.08 -13.30 3.33
CA ARG A 29 10.28 -12.26 2.70
C ARG A 29 8.81 -12.64 2.73
N HIS A 30 7.98 -11.70 3.16
CA HIS A 30 6.54 -11.85 3.14
C HIS A 30 5.90 -10.72 2.32
N PRO A 31 4.80 -11.00 1.58
CA PRO A 31 4.03 -9.92 0.97
C PRO A 31 3.32 -9.13 2.08
N GLY A 32 3.45 -7.81 2.03
CA GLY A 32 2.88 -6.88 2.98
C GLY A 32 2.18 -5.72 2.28
N GLY A 33 1.82 -4.73 3.08
CA GLY A 33 1.02 -3.58 2.66
C GLY A 33 -0.42 -3.70 3.17
N ALA A 34 -0.88 -2.68 3.89
CA ALA A 34 -2.21 -2.71 4.49
C ALA A 34 -3.33 -2.87 3.45
N PRO A 35 -3.36 -2.11 2.33
CA PRO A 35 -4.37 -2.27 1.30
C PRO A 35 -4.26 -3.63 0.59
N SER A 36 -3.05 -4.09 0.31
CA SER A 36 -2.81 -5.39 -0.34
C SER A 36 -3.37 -6.55 0.50
N ASN A 37 -3.13 -6.52 1.81
CA ASN A 37 -3.62 -7.53 2.74
C ASN A 37 -5.16 -7.49 2.86
N MET A 38 -5.76 -6.31 2.91
CA MET A 38 -7.22 -6.14 2.96
C MET A 38 -7.87 -6.67 1.67
N LEU A 39 -7.32 -6.31 0.50
CA LEU A 39 -7.80 -6.79 -0.80
C LEU A 39 -7.67 -8.31 -0.95
N ALA A 40 -6.56 -8.89 -0.47
CA ALA A 40 -6.37 -10.34 -0.46
C ALA A 40 -7.40 -11.06 0.43
N CYS A 41 -7.70 -10.49 1.60
CA CYS A 41 -8.74 -11.00 2.48
C CYS A 41 -10.12 -10.94 1.80
N ALA A 42 -10.46 -9.83 1.17
CA ALA A 42 -11.70 -9.64 0.43
C ALA A 42 -11.81 -10.60 -0.78
N ALA A 43 -10.74 -10.74 -1.55
CA ALA A 43 -10.69 -11.67 -2.70
C ALA A 43 -10.91 -13.13 -2.27
N LYS A 44 -10.30 -13.56 -1.16
CA LYS A 44 -10.53 -14.90 -0.58
C LYS A 44 -11.98 -15.15 -0.13
N GLN A 45 -12.74 -14.08 0.12
CA GLN A 45 -14.17 -14.14 0.43
C GLN A 45 -15.05 -14.04 -0.83
N GLY A 46 -14.45 -14.03 -2.04
CA GLY A 46 -15.15 -14.04 -3.32
C GLY A 46 -15.46 -12.65 -3.88
N LEU A 47 -14.97 -11.57 -3.26
CA LEU A 47 -15.11 -10.21 -3.80
C LEU A 47 -14.13 -9.98 -4.96
N LYS A 48 -14.55 -9.18 -5.93
CA LYS A 48 -13.70 -8.73 -7.04
C LYS A 48 -12.89 -7.52 -6.59
N THR A 49 -11.58 -7.68 -6.53
CA THR A 49 -10.65 -6.67 -6.03
C THR A 49 -9.60 -6.31 -7.06
N ALA A 50 -9.12 -5.08 -7.01
CA ALA A 50 -8.01 -4.58 -7.81
C ALA A 50 -7.12 -3.66 -6.98
N LEU A 51 -5.84 -3.55 -7.35
CA LEU A 51 -4.88 -2.68 -6.70
C LEU A 51 -4.28 -1.69 -7.71
N ILE A 52 -4.29 -0.41 -7.35
CA ILE A 52 -3.51 0.65 -7.97
C ILE A 52 -2.31 0.92 -7.07
N SER A 53 -1.11 0.69 -7.58
CA SER A 53 0.13 0.79 -6.80
C SER A 53 1.34 0.99 -7.72
N ILE A 54 2.50 1.14 -7.11
CA ILE A 54 3.79 1.12 -7.81
C ILE A 54 4.80 0.31 -7.02
N VAL A 55 5.53 -0.55 -7.70
CA VAL A 55 6.64 -1.34 -7.18
C VAL A 55 7.90 -1.09 -8.01
N GLY A 56 9.06 -1.46 -7.52
CA GLY A 56 10.28 -1.43 -8.35
C GLY A 56 10.25 -2.49 -9.44
N ASP A 57 10.89 -2.23 -10.57
CA ASP A 57 11.18 -3.26 -11.58
C ASP A 57 12.36 -4.13 -11.12
N ASP A 58 12.13 -4.85 -10.03
CA ASP A 58 13.11 -5.71 -9.37
C ASP A 58 12.47 -7.05 -8.94
N SER A 59 13.30 -7.94 -8.39
CA SER A 59 12.85 -9.28 -7.97
C SER A 59 11.78 -9.25 -6.87
N PHE A 60 11.72 -8.18 -6.06
CA PHE A 60 10.71 -8.01 -5.03
C PHE A 60 9.38 -7.52 -5.62
N GLY A 61 9.43 -6.56 -6.55
CA GLY A 61 8.23 -6.08 -7.24
C GLY A 61 7.55 -7.19 -8.03
N HIS A 62 8.30 -7.95 -8.83
CA HIS A 62 7.78 -9.10 -9.55
C HIS A 62 7.21 -10.18 -8.64
N TYR A 63 7.85 -10.44 -7.50
CA TYR A 63 7.33 -11.35 -6.49
C TYR A 63 5.98 -10.88 -5.93
N LEU A 64 5.86 -9.61 -5.54
CA LEU A 64 4.63 -9.05 -4.98
C LEU A 64 3.47 -9.13 -5.99
N VAL A 65 3.71 -8.72 -7.24
CA VAL A 65 2.71 -8.81 -8.31
C VAL A 65 2.29 -10.25 -8.57
N GLY A 66 3.22 -11.21 -8.50
CA GLY A 66 2.93 -12.64 -8.60
C GLY A 66 1.97 -13.10 -7.50
N VAL A 67 2.30 -12.80 -6.23
CA VAL A 67 1.46 -13.19 -5.09
C VAL A 67 0.06 -12.56 -5.14
N LEU A 68 -0.06 -11.30 -5.58
CA LEU A 68 -1.36 -10.66 -5.74
C LEU A 68 -2.22 -11.35 -6.80
N LYS A 69 -1.63 -11.74 -7.93
CA LYS A 69 -2.31 -12.53 -8.99
C LYS A 69 -2.78 -13.89 -8.47
N ASP A 70 -1.94 -14.56 -7.68
CA ASP A 70 -2.24 -15.90 -7.14
C ASP A 70 -3.45 -15.89 -6.20
N VAL A 71 -3.75 -14.74 -5.59
CA VAL A 71 -4.95 -14.55 -4.75
C VAL A 71 -6.10 -13.82 -5.48
N ASN A 72 -6.04 -13.76 -6.83
CA ASN A 72 -7.07 -13.18 -7.70
C ASN A 72 -7.33 -11.68 -7.50
N ILE A 73 -6.31 -10.90 -7.13
CA ILE A 73 -6.37 -9.45 -7.19
C ILE A 73 -6.01 -9.01 -8.61
N ASP A 74 -6.81 -8.13 -9.22
CA ASP A 74 -6.45 -7.51 -10.49
C ASP A 74 -5.29 -6.52 -10.29
N VAL A 75 -4.21 -6.74 -11.00
CA VAL A 75 -2.95 -6.00 -10.86
C VAL A 75 -2.60 -5.17 -12.08
N ARG A 76 -3.56 -4.97 -13.02
CA ARG A 76 -3.31 -4.21 -14.26
C ARG A 76 -2.79 -2.79 -14.02
N ALA A 77 -3.16 -2.20 -12.90
CA ALA A 77 -2.76 -0.86 -12.47
C ALA A 77 -1.65 -0.88 -11.40
N VAL A 78 -0.92 -1.98 -11.28
CA VAL A 78 0.33 -1.99 -10.51
C VAL A 78 1.47 -1.67 -11.47
N HIS A 79 2.05 -0.50 -11.30
CA HIS A 79 3.13 0.02 -12.15
C HIS A 79 4.49 -0.48 -11.68
N PHE A 80 5.45 -0.55 -12.61
CA PHE A 80 6.85 -0.86 -12.30
C PHE A 80 7.71 0.38 -12.47
N SER A 81 8.49 0.74 -11.45
CA SER A 81 9.46 1.83 -11.48
C SER A 81 10.83 1.30 -11.89
N GLU A 82 11.41 1.86 -12.95
CA GLU A 82 12.79 1.55 -13.36
C GLU A 82 13.84 2.25 -12.48
N ASN A 83 13.46 3.31 -11.78
CA ASN A 83 14.40 4.20 -11.10
C ASN A 83 14.40 4.05 -9.57
N LEU A 84 13.32 3.52 -9.00
CA LEU A 84 13.16 3.39 -7.55
C LEU A 84 12.87 1.93 -7.19
N PRO A 85 13.54 1.39 -6.16
CA PRO A 85 13.37 0.00 -5.76
C PRO A 85 12.00 -0.24 -5.09
N THR A 86 11.59 -1.50 -5.05
CA THR A 86 10.42 -1.92 -4.28
C THR A 86 10.60 -1.57 -2.79
N PHE A 87 9.53 -1.09 -2.16
CA PHE A 87 9.54 -0.78 -0.73
C PHE A 87 9.76 -2.04 0.10
N VAL A 88 10.76 -2.00 0.97
CA VAL A 88 11.10 -3.07 1.91
C VAL A 88 11.02 -2.55 3.33
N ALA A 89 10.33 -3.28 4.18
CA ALA A 89 10.29 -3.06 5.62
C ALA A 89 11.03 -4.18 6.36
N LEU A 90 11.93 -3.82 7.26
CA LEU A 90 12.57 -4.77 8.17
C LEU A 90 11.75 -4.84 9.45
N VAL A 91 11.34 -6.06 9.78
CA VAL A 91 10.50 -6.35 10.94
C VAL A 91 11.32 -7.14 11.95
N ASP A 92 11.13 -6.82 13.21
CA ASP A 92 11.64 -7.57 14.34
C ASP A 92 10.48 -7.88 15.30
N TYR A 93 10.72 -8.71 16.28
CA TYR A 93 9.75 -9.04 17.32
C TYR A 93 10.30 -8.56 18.66
N ASP A 94 9.45 -7.94 19.47
CA ASP A 94 9.81 -7.61 20.85
C ASP A 94 9.77 -8.85 21.77
N ASP A 95 10.12 -8.67 23.04
CA ASP A 95 10.14 -9.72 24.05
C ASP A 95 8.77 -10.40 24.30
N ARG A 96 7.68 -9.79 23.79
CA ARG A 96 6.30 -10.32 23.87
C ARG A 96 5.88 -11.03 22.58
N GLY A 97 6.72 -10.99 21.54
CA GLY A 97 6.43 -11.52 20.22
C GLY A 97 5.61 -10.56 19.35
N ASP A 98 5.44 -9.30 19.77
CA ASP A 98 4.75 -8.29 18.98
C ASP A 98 5.66 -7.74 17.87
N ARG A 99 5.05 -7.52 16.71
CA ARG A 99 5.75 -7.02 15.52
C ARG A 99 6.23 -5.59 15.70
N ARG A 100 7.51 -5.35 15.43
CA ARG A 100 8.13 -4.03 15.45
C ARG A 100 8.83 -3.75 14.13
N PHE A 101 8.45 -2.67 13.46
CA PHE A 101 9.20 -2.18 12.31
C PHE A 101 10.42 -1.38 12.80
N PHE A 102 11.62 -1.82 12.49
CA PHE A 102 12.84 -1.12 12.93
C PHE A 102 13.51 -0.34 11.80
N LYS A 103 13.17 -0.61 10.53
CA LYS A 103 13.61 0.17 9.38
C LYS A 103 12.62 0.04 8.24
N MET A 104 12.35 1.16 7.57
CA MET A 104 11.59 1.26 6.33
C MET A 104 12.43 1.98 5.28
N GLN A 105 12.39 1.50 4.04
CA GLN A 105 13.06 2.12 2.92
C GLN A 105 12.18 3.24 2.35
N LEU A 106 12.38 4.46 2.84
CA LEU A 106 11.53 5.61 2.46
C LEU A 106 11.75 6.06 1.02
N GLU A 107 12.99 5.97 0.51
CA GLU A 107 13.30 6.20 -0.90
C GLU A 107 13.04 4.89 -1.68
N SER A 108 11.84 4.77 -2.19
CA SER A 108 11.33 3.57 -2.86
C SER A 108 10.32 3.95 -3.93
N SER A 109 9.84 2.96 -4.68
CA SER A 109 8.82 3.15 -5.70
C SER A 109 7.60 3.92 -5.18
N LEU A 110 7.19 3.73 -3.92
CA LEU A 110 6.04 4.43 -3.33
C LEU A 110 6.23 5.95 -3.26
N SER A 111 7.46 6.43 -3.05
CA SER A 111 7.75 7.87 -3.07
C SER A 111 7.61 8.49 -4.48
N GLY A 112 7.62 7.67 -5.51
CA GLY A 112 7.38 8.07 -6.90
C GLY A 112 5.94 7.92 -7.36
N PHE A 113 5.01 7.47 -6.50
CA PHE A 113 3.59 7.41 -6.86
C PHE A 113 3.04 8.82 -7.07
N SER A 114 2.33 9.02 -8.18
CA SER A 114 1.86 10.34 -8.61
C SER A 114 0.50 10.22 -9.31
N PRO A 115 -0.17 11.33 -9.65
CA PRO A 115 -1.44 11.30 -10.39
C PRO A 115 -1.40 10.52 -11.71
N ASN A 116 -0.23 10.42 -12.34
CA ASN A 116 -0.06 9.67 -13.59
C ASN A 116 -0.25 8.15 -13.43
N HIS A 117 -0.20 7.65 -12.20
CA HIS A 117 -0.39 6.23 -11.89
C HIS A 117 -1.86 5.88 -11.56
N LEU A 118 -2.75 6.88 -11.52
CA LEU A 118 -4.16 6.64 -11.30
C LEU A 118 -4.82 6.06 -12.56
N ASP A 119 -5.48 4.93 -12.40
CA ASP A 119 -6.34 4.35 -13.43
C ASP A 119 -7.79 4.75 -13.17
N LYS A 120 -8.21 5.86 -13.79
CA LYS A 120 -9.57 6.41 -13.63
C LYS A 120 -10.65 5.45 -14.14
N GLU A 121 -10.36 4.65 -15.18
CA GLU A 121 -11.30 3.65 -15.68
C GLU A 121 -11.50 2.56 -14.62
N LEU A 122 -10.43 2.09 -13.98
CA LEU A 122 -10.51 1.10 -12.91
C LEU A 122 -11.28 1.66 -11.70
N ILE A 123 -10.99 2.91 -11.30
CA ILE A 123 -11.71 3.61 -10.22
C ILE A 123 -13.20 3.72 -10.57
N SER A 124 -13.57 4.10 -11.81
CA SER A 124 -14.96 4.21 -12.23
C SER A 124 -15.73 2.88 -12.23
N GLN A 125 -15.03 1.76 -12.21
CA GLN A 125 -15.63 0.44 -12.12
C GLN A 125 -15.75 -0.09 -10.68
N ALA A 126 -15.29 0.65 -9.67
CA ALA A 126 -15.36 0.27 -8.26
C ALA A 126 -16.71 0.60 -7.63
N LYS A 127 -17.14 -0.20 -6.63
CA LYS A 127 -18.21 0.17 -5.70
C LYS A 127 -17.66 0.97 -4.53
N LEU A 128 -16.44 0.63 -4.07
CA LEU A 128 -15.71 1.25 -3.00
C LEU A 128 -14.25 1.44 -3.42
N VAL A 129 -13.70 2.62 -3.18
CA VAL A 129 -12.26 2.85 -3.29
C VAL A 129 -11.66 2.92 -1.90
N HIS A 130 -10.63 2.10 -1.65
CA HIS A 130 -9.91 2.08 -0.36
C HIS A 130 -8.53 2.69 -0.50
N ILE A 131 -8.23 3.69 0.30
CA ILE A 131 -6.97 4.44 0.27
C ILE A 131 -6.14 4.07 1.51
N ALA A 132 -4.86 3.79 1.31
CA ALA A 132 -3.93 3.60 2.42
C ALA A 132 -3.44 4.95 2.95
N GLY A 133 -3.56 5.18 4.26
CA GLY A 133 -3.10 6.41 4.91
C GLY A 133 -1.59 6.64 4.81
N SER A 134 -0.80 5.59 4.62
CA SER A 134 0.63 5.67 4.34
C SER A 134 0.97 6.47 3.08
N MET A 135 0.08 6.48 2.08
CA MET A 135 0.27 7.22 0.82
C MET A 135 0.24 8.74 1.01
N LEU A 136 -0.20 9.22 2.15
CA LEU A 136 -0.17 10.64 2.49
C LEU A 136 1.24 11.14 2.87
N ALA A 137 2.23 10.25 2.94
CA ALA A 137 3.60 10.58 3.39
C ALA A 137 4.44 11.36 2.36
N TRP A 138 4.09 11.30 1.08
CA TRP A 138 4.90 11.91 0.01
C TRP A 138 4.09 12.94 -0.78
N PRO A 139 4.68 14.08 -1.19
CA PRO A 139 3.95 15.15 -1.86
C PRO A 139 3.21 14.72 -3.13
N ASP A 140 3.87 13.96 -4.02
CA ASP A 140 3.27 13.53 -5.28
C ASP A 140 2.14 12.51 -5.06
N SER A 141 2.32 11.61 -4.10
CA SER A 141 1.32 10.63 -3.72
C SER A 141 0.13 11.32 -3.02
N LEU A 142 0.38 12.34 -2.19
CA LEU A 142 -0.64 13.18 -1.59
C LEU A 142 -1.55 13.84 -2.66
N GLU A 143 -0.94 14.40 -3.70
CA GLU A 143 -1.66 15.00 -4.82
C GLU A 143 -2.48 13.95 -5.58
N ALA A 144 -1.91 12.75 -5.81
CA ALA A 144 -2.64 11.65 -6.43
C ALA A 144 -3.86 11.23 -5.59
N ILE A 145 -3.71 11.16 -4.26
CA ILE A 145 -4.81 10.80 -3.36
C ILE A 145 -5.93 11.85 -3.40
N ARG A 146 -5.60 13.16 -3.39
CA ARG A 146 -6.60 14.22 -3.53
C ARG A 146 -7.40 14.07 -4.81
N GLN A 147 -6.71 13.91 -5.95
CA GLN A 147 -7.37 13.71 -7.24
C GLN A 147 -8.21 12.44 -7.30
N ALA A 148 -7.78 11.36 -6.62
CA ALA A 148 -8.56 10.14 -6.54
C ALA A 148 -9.86 10.33 -5.74
N ILE A 149 -9.80 11.03 -4.60
CA ILE A 149 -10.97 11.34 -3.76
C ILE A 149 -11.99 12.17 -4.55
N ASP A 150 -11.52 13.26 -5.15
CA ASP A 150 -12.37 14.14 -5.97
C ASP A 150 -13.08 13.32 -7.06
N PHE A 151 -12.34 12.53 -7.81
CA PHE A 151 -12.89 11.70 -8.88
C PHE A 151 -13.89 10.66 -8.39
N VAL A 152 -13.61 10.00 -7.25
CA VAL A 152 -14.52 9.02 -6.64
C VAL A 152 -15.85 9.67 -6.23
N HIS A 153 -15.79 10.87 -5.63
CA HIS A 153 -16.98 11.62 -5.22
C HIS A 153 -17.76 12.16 -6.42
N GLU A 154 -17.08 12.64 -7.48
CA GLU A 154 -17.73 13.02 -8.75
C GLU A 154 -18.52 11.86 -9.37
N GLU A 155 -18.02 10.63 -9.23
CA GLU A 155 -18.69 9.40 -9.68
C GLU A 155 -19.80 8.91 -8.71
N GLY A 156 -20.04 9.63 -7.61
CA GLY A 156 -21.04 9.28 -6.59
C GLY A 156 -20.73 8.00 -5.82
N LYS A 157 -19.45 7.69 -5.62
CA LYS A 157 -18.97 6.48 -4.95
C LYS A 157 -18.37 6.78 -3.59
N LEU A 158 -18.09 5.70 -2.83
CA LEU A 158 -17.56 5.80 -1.48
C LEU A 158 -16.04 5.67 -1.47
N VAL A 159 -15.42 6.47 -0.60
CA VAL A 159 -13.99 6.38 -0.25
C VAL A 159 -13.84 5.89 1.17
N SER A 160 -13.00 4.87 1.37
CA SER A 160 -12.57 4.44 2.70
C SER A 160 -11.07 4.59 2.88
N CYS A 161 -10.63 4.81 4.12
CA CYS A 161 -9.23 4.90 4.45
C CYS A 161 -8.92 4.17 5.76
N ASP A 162 -7.83 3.42 5.78
CA ASP A 162 -7.14 3.03 7.02
C ASP A 162 -6.03 4.04 7.26
N VAL A 163 -6.15 4.84 8.31
CA VAL A 163 -5.15 5.88 8.65
C VAL A 163 -3.76 5.27 8.80
N ASN A 164 -3.69 4.12 9.45
CA ASN A 164 -2.50 3.28 9.57
C ASN A 164 -1.19 4.07 9.79
N TRP A 165 -1.30 5.14 10.57
CA TRP A 165 -0.20 6.08 10.80
C TRP A 165 1.04 5.38 11.33
N ARG A 166 2.17 5.77 10.77
CA ARG A 166 3.50 5.33 11.20
C ARG A 166 4.38 6.56 11.37
N GLU A 167 4.83 6.82 12.59
CA GLU A 167 5.73 7.94 12.91
C GLU A 167 7.01 7.91 12.07
N MET A 168 7.43 6.72 11.62
CA MET A 168 8.59 6.56 10.72
C MET A 168 8.36 7.11 9.30
N LEU A 169 7.11 7.29 8.86
CA LEU A 169 6.77 7.83 7.53
C LEU A 169 6.64 9.34 7.59
N TYR A 170 5.93 9.88 8.58
CA TYR A 170 5.76 11.31 8.82
C TYR A 170 5.41 11.57 10.28
N ASP A 171 5.83 12.72 10.77
CA ASP A 171 5.69 13.12 12.16
C ASP A 171 4.25 13.54 12.53
N GLN A 172 4.04 13.84 13.82
CA GLN A 172 2.74 14.23 14.34
C GLN A 172 2.29 15.59 13.80
N GLU A 173 3.20 16.53 13.56
CA GLU A 173 2.86 17.86 13.03
C GLU A 173 2.31 17.73 11.61
N TYR A 174 2.98 16.98 10.75
CA TYR A 174 2.52 16.66 9.41
C TYR A 174 1.17 15.92 9.45
N ALA A 175 1.02 14.94 10.34
CA ALA A 175 -0.23 14.21 10.50
C ALA A 175 -1.40 15.15 10.83
N GLN A 176 -1.22 16.13 11.69
CA GLN A 176 -2.27 17.08 12.09
C GLN A 176 -2.55 18.14 11.02
N THR A 177 -1.52 18.63 10.34
CA THR A 177 -1.63 19.79 9.43
C THR A 177 -1.92 19.43 7.99
N ILE A 178 -1.43 18.29 7.52
CA ILE A 178 -1.51 17.86 6.12
C ILE A 178 -2.43 16.64 5.96
N ALA A 179 -2.19 15.56 6.70
CA ALA A 179 -2.94 14.32 6.51
C ALA A 179 -4.38 14.42 7.03
N LYS A 180 -4.57 14.96 8.23
CA LYS A 180 -5.89 15.04 8.87
C LYS A 180 -6.97 15.78 8.07
N PRO A 181 -6.72 16.92 7.41
CA PRO A 181 -7.72 17.54 6.53
C PRO A 181 -8.22 16.61 5.43
N ILE A 182 -7.34 15.81 4.83
CA ILE A 182 -7.70 14.85 3.77
C ILE A 182 -8.52 13.70 4.34
N LEU A 183 -8.21 13.25 5.56
CA LEU A 183 -8.95 12.18 6.22
C LEU A 183 -10.41 12.56 6.51
N TYR A 184 -10.73 13.85 6.63
CA TYR A 184 -12.11 14.31 6.79
C TYR A 184 -12.95 14.21 5.52
N GLU A 185 -12.32 14.00 4.36
CA GLU A 185 -12.98 13.79 3.08
C GLU A 185 -13.36 12.31 2.85
N MET A 186 -13.00 11.42 3.77
CA MET A 186 -13.33 9.99 3.67
C MET A 186 -14.75 9.70 4.19
N ASP A 187 -15.48 8.84 3.47
CA ASP A 187 -16.80 8.36 3.91
C ASP A 187 -16.69 7.32 5.03
N ILE A 188 -15.62 6.51 4.99
CA ILE A 188 -15.34 5.46 5.97
C ILE A 188 -13.89 5.58 6.43
N LEU A 189 -13.70 5.73 7.73
CA LEU A 189 -12.38 5.87 8.33
C LEU A 189 -12.14 4.79 9.39
N LYS A 190 -10.97 4.16 9.31
CA LYS A 190 -10.51 3.17 10.29
C LYS A 190 -9.23 3.66 10.99
#